data_5ff4d1decb9b98a88e28a2bda2ec3bf5
#
_entry.id   5ff4d1decb9b98a88e28a2bda2ec3bf5
#
_cell.length_a   1.000
_cell.length_b   1.000
_cell.length_c   1.000
_cell.angle_alpha   90.00
_cell.angle_beta   90.00
_cell.angle_gamma   90.00
#
_symmetry.space_group_name_H-M   'P 1'
#
loop_
_entity.id
_entity.type
_entity.pdbx_description
1 polymer ?
#
loop_
_entity_poly.entity_id
_entity_poly.type
_entity_poly.pdbx_seq_one_letter_code
_entity_poly.pdbx_strand_id
1 'polypeptide(L)'
;MSATDDPPLSRKRLRAIGEQLANDRKLDILRFAAEQEQFQVTDLTERLDIPHTTAHEYCRDLQRAGLLRRTQEKPAAYAPVEFDIHLSLNGIASAVEAENQTLAYATDQYGTDVIDDVLDIWERVEAGDLTYREASAELEMEHADFLRVATELELLG
;
A
#
# COMPACT_ATOMS: atom_id res chain seq x y z
N MET A 1 -21.18 10.08 17.15
CA MET A 1 -20.66 9.68 15.83
C MET A 1 -19.15 9.57 15.94
N SER A 2 -18.66 8.37 15.93
CA SER A 2 -17.23 8.15 15.90
C SER A 2 -16.71 8.54 14.51
N ALA A 3 -15.96 9.62 14.44
CA ALA A 3 -15.13 9.85 13.28
C ALA A 3 -14.17 8.66 13.21
N THR A 4 -14.32 7.82 12.23
CA THR A 4 -13.34 6.77 11.97
C THR A 4 -12.04 7.46 11.56
N ASP A 5 -10.98 7.27 12.34
CA ASP A 5 -9.62 7.72 12.00
C ASP A 5 -9.04 6.95 10.80
N ASP A 6 -9.89 6.29 10.04
CA ASP A 6 -9.47 5.56 8.85
C ASP A 6 -8.99 6.55 7.77
N PRO A 7 -7.80 6.32 7.22
CA PRO A 7 -7.31 7.17 6.15
C PRO A 7 -8.28 7.12 4.97
N PRO A 8 -8.44 8.22 4.24
CA PRO A 8 -9.33 8.26 3.09
C PRO A 8 -8.93 7.18 2.08
N LEU A 9 -9.94 6.59 1.42
CA LEU A 9 -9.74 5.57 0.42
C LEU A 9 -8.99 6.17 -0.77
N SER A 10 -7.81 5.64 -1.07
CA SER A 10 -7.00 6.03 -2.22
C SER A 10 -6.99 4.91 -3.26
N ARG A 11 -6.66 5.24 -4.50
CA ARG A 11 -6.50 4.22 -5.54
C ARG A 11 -5.42 3.20 -5.17
N LYS A 12 -4.30 3.65 -4.59
CA LYS A 12 -3.23 2.78 -4.11
C LYS A 12 -3.74 1.79 -3.07
N ARG A 13 -4.51 2.28 -2.09
CA ARG A 13 -5.08 1.42 -1.03
C ARG A 13 -6.12 0.45 -1.60
N LEU A 14 -6.96 0.91 -2.51
CA LEU A 14 -7.93 0.05 -3.21
C LEU A 14 -7.24 -1.11 -3.93
N ARG A 15 -6.20 -0.80 -4.69
CA ARG A 15 -5.43 -1.83 -5.42
C ARG A 15 -4.73 -2.79 -4.48
N ALA A 16 -4.03 -2.27 -3.46
CA ALA A 16 -3.31 -3.09 -2.49
C ALA A 16 -4.25 -4.08 -1.79
N ILE A 17 -5.40 -3.63 -1.34
CA ILE A 17 -6.42 -4.49 -0.71
C ILE A 17 -7.02 -5.44 -1.74
N GLY A 18 -7.41 -4.95 -2.91
CA GLY A 18 -8.03 -5.75 -3.96
C GLY A 18 -7.15 -6.91 -4.42
N GLU A 19 -5.85 -6.69 -4.57
CA GLU A 19 -4.90 -7.75 -4.94
C GLU A 19 -4.88 -8.88 -3.90
N GLN A 20 -4.97 -8.54 -2.62
CA GLN A 20 -4.99 -9.54 -1.55
C GLN A 20 -6.32 -10.30 -1.54
N LEU A 21 -7.44 -9.61 -1.67
CA LEU A 21 -8.77 -10.22 -1.66
C LEU A 21 -9.07 -11.06 -2.90
N ALA A 22 -8.30 -10.93 -3.96
CA ALA A 22 -8.40 -11.74 -5.16
C ALA A 22 -7.74 -13.13 -5.02
N ASN A 23 -7.07 -13.39 -3.90
CA ASN A 23 -6.38 -14.66 -3.64
C ASN A 23 -7.15 -15.48 -2.61
N ASP A 24 -7.65 -16.64 -3.00
CA ASP A 24 -8.47 -17.51 -2.14
C ASP A 24 -7.73 -17.94 -0.87
N ARG A 25 -6.45 -18.26 -0.96
CA ARG A 25 -5.65 -18.66 0.20
C ARG A 25 -5.47 -17.52 1.20
N LYS A 26 -5.30 -16.29 0.70
CA LYS A 26 -5.23 -15.10 1.56
C LYS A 26 -6.58 -14.83 2.23
N LEU A 27 -7.69 -15.07 1.55
CA LEU A 27 -9.02 -14.99 2.16
C LEU A 27 -9.18 -16.00 3.30
N ASP A 28 -8.70 -17.23 3.12
CA ASP A 28 -8.70 -18.25 4.17
C ASP A 28 -7.86 -17.80 5.38
N ILE A 29 -6.71 -17.17 5.15
CA ILE A 29 -5.88 -16.61 6.22
C ILE A 29 -6.61 -15.50 6.98
N LEU A 30 -7.25 -14.59 6.28
CA LEU A 30 -8.01 -13.49 6.91
C LEU A 30 -9.18 -14.02 7.73
N ARG A 31 -9.88 -15.00 7.23
CA ARG A 31 -10.95 -15.68 7.98
C ARG A 31 -10.41 -16.32 9.25
N PHE A 32 -9.32 -17.05 9.14
CA PHE A 32 -8.65 -17.69 10.27
C PHE A 32 -8.20 -16.64 11.30
N ALA A 33 -7.60 -15.53 10.84
CA ALA A 33 -7.17 -14.42 11.69
C ALA A 33 -8.33 -13.82 12.48
N ALA A 34 -9.48 -13.63 11.83
CA ALA A 34 -10.67 -13.09 12.47
C ALA A 34 -11.22 -14.01 13.59
N GLU A 35 -11.06 -15.32 13.41
CA GLU A 35 -11.52 -16.32 14.39
C GLU A 35 -10.58 -16.47 15.59
N GLN A 36 -9.27 -16.25 15.37
CA GLN A 36 -8.22 -16.55 16.36
C GLN A 36 -7.68 -15.35 17.14
N GLU A 37 -8.05 -14.13 16.80
CA GLU A 37 -7.52 -12.88 17.36
C GLU A 37 -6.01 -12.70 17.16
N GLN A 38 -5.20 -13.73 17.38
CA GLN A 38 -3.76 -13.77 17.14
C GLN A 38 -3.36 -15.20 16.74
N PHE A 39 -2.44 -15.31 15.80
CA PHE A 39 -1.96 -16.61 15.32
C PHE A 39 -0.49 -16.54 14.95
N GLN A 40 0.16 -17.71 14.98
CA GLN A 40 1.52 -17.88 14.46
C GLN A 40 1.46 -18.40 13.02
N VAL A 41 2.52 -18.14 12.24
CA VAL A 41 2.60 -18.62 10.86
C VAL A 41 2.53 -20.16 10.80
N THR A 42 3.07 -20.85 11.80
CA THR A 42 2.99 -22.31 11.91
C THR A 42 1.54 -22.81 11.99
N ASP A 43 0.64 -22.05 12.57
CA ASP A 43 -0.79 -22.40 12.65
C ASP A 43 -1.42 -22.49 11.27
N LEU A 44 -0.99 -21.64 10.32
CA LEU A 44 -1.48 -21.66 8.94
C LEU A 44 -1.05 -22.92 8.21
N THR A 45 0.16 -23.37 8.46
CA THR A 45 0.68 -24.61 7.88
C THR A 45 -0.08 -25.82 8.44
N GLU A 46 -0.32 -25.86 9.74
CA GLU A 46 -0.99 -26.97 10.41
C GLU A 46 -2.49 -27.03 10.13
N ARG A 47 -3.17 -25.89 10.10
CA ARG A 47 -4.63 -25.81 10.01
C ARG A 47 -5.19 -25.54 8.63
N LEU A 48 -4.46 -24.81 7.79
CA LEU A 48 -4.90 -24.44 6.45
C LEU A 48 -4.11 -25.17 5.35
N ASP A 49 -3.16 -26.03 5.74
CA ASP A 49 -2.32 -26.79 4.82
C ASP A 49 -1.60 -25.88 3.79
N ILE A 50 -1.11 -24.73 4.27
CA ILE A 50 -0.33 -23.79 3.46
C ILE A 50 1.15 -24.04 3.71
N PRO A 51 1.98 -24.24 2.67
CA PRO A 51 3.43 -24.40 2.86
C PRO A 51 4.02 -23.25 3.67
N HIS A 52 4.97 -23.55 4.54
CA HIS A 52 5.54 -22.58 5.50
C HIS A 52 6.08 -21.31 4.82
N THR A 53 6.84 -21.45 3.74
CA THR A 53 7.36 -20.32 2.97
C THR A 53 6.25 -19.45 2.40
N THR A 54 5.24 -20.08 1.82
CA THR A 54 4.07 -19.40 1.25
C THR A 54 3.28 -18.69 2.34
N ALA A 55 3.09 -19.33 3.50
CA ALA A 55 2.40 -18.72 4.64
C ALA A 55 3.12 -17.43 5.11
N HIS A 56 4.44 -17.44 5.20
CA HIS A 56 5.23 -16.25 5.53
C HIS A 56 5.07 -15.14 4.49
N GLU A 57 5.15 -15.47 3.22
CA GLU A 57 4.98 -14.51 2.13
C GLU A 57 3.59 -13.88 2.15
N TYR A 58 2.55 -14.70 2.31
CA TYR A 58 1.17 -14.22 2.34
C TYR A 58 0.90 -13.32 3.54
N CYS A 59 1.43 -13.66 4.71
CA CYS A 59 1.30 -12.81 5.89
C CYS A 59 2.00 -11.46 5.71
N ARG A 60 3.16 -11.43 5.07
CA ARG A 60 3.86 -10.18 4.74
C ARG A 60 3.07 -9.33 3.76
N ASP A 61 2.50 -9.94 2.73
CA ASP A 61 1.67 -9.24 1.74
C ASP A 61 0.45 -8.62 2.42
N LEU A 62 -0.23 -9.38 3.27
CA LEU A 62 -1.39 -8.90 4.02
C LEU A 62 -1.01 -7.79 5.01
N GLN A 63 0.16 -7.87 5.62
CA GLN A 63 0.68 -6.83 6.50
C GLN A 63 0.97 -5.54 5.72
N ARG A 64 1.61 -5.65 4.55
CA ARG A 64 1.89 -4.49 3.68
C ARG A 64 0.62 -3.81 3.20
N ALA A 65 -0.42 -4.59 2.94
CA ALA A 65 -1.73 -4.05 2.55
C ALA A 65 -2.53 -3.46 3.73
N GLY A 66 -2.01 -3.57 4.96
CA GLY A 66 -2.66 -3.05 6.15
C GLY A 66 -3.78 -3.92 6.69
N LEU A 67 -3.87 -5.20 6.27
CA LEU A 67 -4.91 -6.13 6.72
C LEU A 67 -4.51 -6.94 7.96
N LEU A 68 -3.22 -7.18 8.14
CA LEU A 68 -2.64 -7.81 9.32
C LEU A 68 -1.57 -6.90 9.94
N ARG A 69 -1.37 -7.04 11.23
CA ARG A 69 -0.24 -6.44 11.96
C ARG A 69 0.60 -7.54 12.59
N ARG A 70 1.89 -7.37 12.58
CA ARG A 70 2.81 -8.31 13.22
C ARG A 70 2.84 -8.06 14.72
N THR A 71 2.63 -9.10 15.52
CA THR A 71 2.58 -9.00 16.98
C THR A 71 3.83 -9.56 17.65
N GLN A 72 4.58 -10.42 16.94
CA GLN A 72 5.77 -11.06 17.47
C GLN A 72 6.75 -11.41 16.36
N GLU A 73 8.04 -11.21 16.63
CA GLU A 73 9.12 -11.46 15.66
C GLU A 73 9.52 -12.93 15.53
N LYS A 74 9.68 -13.59 16.69
CA LYS A 74 10.15 -15.00 16.76
C LYS A 74 9.44 -15.76 17.88
N PRO A 75 8.60 -16.76 17.54
CA PRO A 75 8.13 -17.08 16.18
C PRO A 75 7.23 -15.97 15.62
N ALA A 76 7.19 -15.84 14.30
CA ALA A 76 6.38 -14.81 13.65
C ALA A 76 4.89 -15.02 13.96
N ALA A 77 4.27 -14.00 14.53
CA ALA A 77 2.85 -13.99 14.87
C ALA A 77 2.16 -12.73 14.34
N TYR A 78 0.90 -12.87 14.01
CA TYR A 78 0.09 -11.81 13.39
C TYR A 78 -1.28 -11.73 14.04
N ALA A 79 -1.88 -10.56 13.94
CA ALA A 79 -3.27 -10.31 14.35
C ALA A 79 -3.98 -9.48 13.27
N PRO A 80 -5.32 -9.59 13.16
CA PRO A 80 -6.05 -8.76 12.21
C PRO A 80 -6.02 -7.29 12.63
N VAL A 81 -5.98 -6.41 11.63
CA VAL A 81 -6.19 -4.97 11.85
C VAL A 81 -7.69 -4.71 11.85
N GLU A 82 -8.17 -4.03 12.88
CA GLU A 82 -9.58 -3.61 12.95
C GLU A 82 -9.77 -2.36 12.10
N PHE A 83 -10.55 -2.47 11.04
CA PHE A 83 -10.93 -1.33 10.21
C PHE A 83 -12.17 -1.69 9.40
N ASP A 84 -12.91 -0.66 9.04
CA ASP A 84 -14.05 -0.80 8.14
C ASP A 84 -13.69 -0.24 6.77
N ILE A 85 -14.07 -0.96 5.72
CA ILE A 85 -13.96 -0.47 4.35
C ILE A 85 -15.36 -0.24 3.82
N HIS A 86 -15.62 1.01 3.43
CA HIS A 86 -16.81 1.37 2.70
C HIS A 86 -16.51 1.42 1.22
N LEU A 87 -16.97 0.42 0.46
CA LEU A 87 -16.85 0.38 -0.99
C LEU A 87 -18.12 0.89 -1.62
N SER A 88 -18.05 2.02 -2.31
CA SER A 88 -19.11 2.54 -3.15
C SER A 88 -18.53 2.97 -4.48
N LEU A 89 -19.34 2.96 -5.53
CA LEU A 89 -18.90 3.43 -6.84
C LEU A 89 -18.44 4.90 -6.77
N ASN A 90 -19.15 5.72 -5.99
CA ASN A 90 -18.78 7.12 -5.79
C ASN A 90 -17.43 7.25 -5.06
N GLY A 91 -17.18 6.43 -4.04
CA GLY A 91 -15.90 6.41 -3.31
C GLY A 91 -14.75 5.98 -4.20
N ILE A 92 -14.94 4.98 -5.04
CA ILE A 92 -13.94 4.51 -6.01
C ILE A 92 -13.66 5.62 -7.04
N ALA A 93 -14.71 6.22 -7.61
CA ALA A 93 -14.57 7.31 -8.57
C ALA A 93 -13.82 8.50 -7.96
N SER A 94 -14.13 8.87 -6.71
CA SER A 94 -13.44 9.95 -6.01
C SER A 94 -11.96 9.65 -5.79
N ALA A 95 -11.61 8.41 -5.45
CA ALA A 95 -10.21 8.00 -5.26
C ALA A 95 -9.42 8.09 -6.58
N VAL A 96 -10.02 7.67 -7.70
CA VAL A 96 -9.40 7.74 -9.02
C VAL A 96 -9.25 9.19 -9.46
N GLU A 97 -10.26 10.03 -9.24
CA GLU A 97 -10.22 11.44 -9.61
C GLU A 97 -9.18 12.23 -8.79
N ALA A 98 -9.02 11.92 -7.51
CA ALA A 98 -8.00 12.55 -6.67
C ALA A 98 -6.58 12.29 -7.21
N GLU A 99 -6.31 11.07 -7.69
CA GLU A 99 -5.05 10.73 -8.37
C GLU A 99 -4.87 11.58 -9.63
N ASN A 100 -5.91 11.62 -10.48
CA ASN A 100 -5.86 12.40 -11.72
C ASN A 100 -5.63 13.88 -11.44
N GLN A 101 -6.23 14.44 -10.40
CA GLN A 101 -6.03 15.83 -9.98
C GLN A 101 -4.59 16.10 -9.55
N THR A 102 -3.97 15.19 -8.81
CA THR A 102 -2.57 15.33 -8.38
C THR A 102 -1.63 15.35 -9.59
N LEU A 103 -1.79 14.43 -10.52
CA LEU A 103 -0.97 14.35 -11.73
C LEU A 103 -1.23 15.55 -12.65
N ALA A 104 -2.48 15.95 -12.80
CA ALA A 104 -2.85 17.13 -13.59
C ALA A 104 -2.26 18.42 -12.99
N TYR A 105 -2.30 18.58 -11.67
CA TYR A 105 -1.68 19.70 -10.99
C TYR A 105 -0.17 19.76 -11.25
N ALA A 106 0.51 18.63 -11.11
CA ALA A 106 1.96 18.55 -11.33
C ALA A 106 2.32 18.90 -12.79
N THR A 107 1.56 18.41 -13.76
CA THR A 107 1.73 18.69 -15.17
C THR A 107 1.53 20.18 -15.48
N ASP A 108 0.54 20.80 -14.85
CA ASP A 108 0.25 22.23 -15.00
C ASP A 108 1.35 23.11 -14.38
N GLN A 109 1.87 22.75 -13.23
CA GLN A 109 2.90 23.51 -12.51
C GLN A 109 4.30 23.35 -13.08
N TYR A 110 4.68 22.15 -13.52
CA TYR A 110 6.07 21.79 -13.85
C TYR A 110 6.27 21.38 -15.32
N GLY A 111 5.20 21.34 -16.10
CA GLY A 111 5.25 20.98 -17.52
C GLY A 111 4.76 19.56 -17.82
N THR A 112 4.52 19.31 -19.11
CA THR A 112 3.92 18.04 -19.59
C THR A 112 4.85 16.84 -19.39
N ASP A 113 6.16 17.06 -19.27
CA ASP A 113 7.15 15.98 -19.14
C ASP A 113 7.45 15.63 -17.68
N VAL A 114 6.84 16.32 -16.71
CA VAL A 114 7.18 16.16 -15.29
C VAL A 114 6.99 14.73 -14.79
N ILE A 115 5.96 14.03 -15.26
CA ILE A 115 5.69 12.64 -14.84
C ILE A 115 6.83 11.73 -15.32
N ASP A 116 7.22 11.85 -16.57
CA ASP A 116 8.33 11.09 -17.15
C ASP A 116 9.65 11.43 -16.44
N ASP A 117 9.88 12.72 -16.17
CA ASP A 117 11.07 13.19 -15.45
C ASP A 117 11.13 12.59 -14.01
N VAL A 118 10.00 12.50 -13.33
CA VAL A 118 9.93 11.88 -12.00
C VAL A 118 10.24 10.38 -12.09
N LEU A 119 9.69 9.70 -13.08
CA LEU A 119 9.96 8.27 -13.28
C LEU A 119 11.45 8.02 -13.57
N ASP A 120 12.05 8.83 -14.42
CA ASP A 120 13.46 8.71 -14.79
C ASP A 120 14.39 8.97 -13.59
N ILE A 121 14.14 10.03 -12.83
CA ILE A 121 14.99 10.35 -11.68
C ILE A 121 14.79 9.35 -10.54
N TRP A 122 13.63 8.71 -10.47
CA TRP A 122 13.35 7.71 -9.44
C TRP A 122 14.28 6.51 -9.50
N GLU A 123 14.70 6.11 -10.69
CA GLU A 123 15.69 5.04 -10.86
C GLU A 123 17.00 5.36 -10.12
N ARG A 124 17.42 6.62 -10.13
CA ARG A 124 18.61 7.08 -9.41
C ARG A 124 18.39 7.13 -7.90
N VAL A 125 17.18 7.44 -7.46
CA VAL A 125 16.80 7.38 -6.04
C VAL A 125 16.83 5.95 -5.53
N GLU A 126 16.25 5.01 -6.28
CA GLU A 126 16.27 3.59 -5.92
C GLU A 126 17.68 3.01 -5.90
N ALA A 127 18.54 3.47 -6.80
CA ALA A 127 19.95 3.08 -6.84
C ALA A 127 20.78 3.64 -5.66
N GLY A 128 20.20 4.56 -4.88
CA GLY A 128 20.90 5.21 -3.76
C GLY A 128 21.78 6.39 -4.16
N ASP A 129 21.73 6.81 -5.42
CA ASP A 129 22.54 7.92 -5.94
C ASP A 129 22.01 9.29 -5.53
N LEU A 130 20.72 9.38 -5.26
CA LEU A 130 20.02 10.61 -4.86
C LEU A 130 19.09 10.37 -3.67
N THR A 131 19.03 11.36 -2.79
CA THR A 131 17.95 11.46 -1.81
C THR A 131 16.70 12.05 -2.45
N TYR A 132 15.55 11.94 -1.81
CA TYR A 132 14.31 12.56 -2.27
C TYR A 132 14.44 14.07 -2.42
N ARG A 133 15.19 14.73 -1.53
CA ARG A 133 15.45 16.17 -1.60
C ARG A 133 16.30 16.55 -2.80
N GLU A 134 17.35 15.80 -3.05
CA GLU A 134 18.23 16.02 -4.19
C GLU A 134 17.49 15.81 -5.50
N ALA A 135 16.65 14.76 -5.57
CA ALA A 135 15.83 14.48 -6.73
C ALA A 135 14.83 15.61 -7.02
N SER A 136 14.11 16.08 -6.01
CA SER A 136 13.17 17.19 -6.18
C SER A 136 13.88 18.48 -6.58
N ALA A 137 15.07 18.75 -6.04
CA ALA A 137 15.87 19.91 -6.40
C ALA A 137 16.35 19.85 -7.86
N GLU A 138 16.80 18.67 -8.35
CA GLU A 138 17.20 18.49 -9.75
C GLU A 138 16.05 18.76 -10.72
N LEU A 139 14.82 18.38 -10.35
CA LEU A 139 13.61 18.61 -11.15
C LEU A 139 13.02 20.01 -10.95
N GLU A 140 13.65 20.82 -10.10
CA GLU A 140 13.13 22.16 -9.74
C GLU A 140 11.68 22.09 -9.23
N MET A 141 11.35 21.01 -8.52
CA MET A 141 10.04 20.79 -7.88
C MET A 141 10.10 21.08 -6.39
N GLU A 142 8.99 21.55 -5.83
CA GLU A 142 8.83 21.56 -4.39
C GLU A 142 8.86 20.12 -3.86
N HIS A 143 9.54 19.92 -2.74
CA HIS A 143 9.71 18.58 -2.14
C HIS A 143 8.37 17.90 -1.87
N ALA A 144 7.39 18.65 -1.35
CA ALA A 144 6.07 18.12 -1.08
C ALA A 144 5.35 17.65 -2.36
N ASP A 145 5.47 18.40 -3.45
CA ASP A 145 4.87 18.05 -4.74
C ASP A 145 5.54 16.83 -5.35
N PHE A 146 6.86 16.74 -5.27
CA PHE A 146 7.62 15.57 -5.71
C PHE A 146 7.14 14.30 -4.99
N LEU A 147 7.01 14.35 -3.66
CA LEU A 147 6.54 13.22 -2.87
C LEU A 147 5.09 12.85 -3.19
N ARG A 148 4.23 13.82 -3.46
CA ARG A 148 2.83 13.55 -3.86
C ARG A 148 2.76 12.82 -5.20
N VAL A 149 3.51 13.29 -6.19
CA VAL A 149 3.59 12.64 -7.51
C VAL A 149 4.15 11.23 -7.36
N ALA A 150 5.24 11.05 -6.61
CA ALA A 150 5.83 9.73 -6.37
C ALA A 150 4.84 8.79 -5.67
N THR A 151 4.04 9.28 -4.74
CA THR A 151 3.00 8.50 -4.06
C THR A 151 1.91 8.07 -5.04
N GLU A 152 1.41 8.98 -5.89
CA GLU A 152 0.38 8.66 -6.88
C GLU A 152 0.87 7.70 -7.97
N LEU A 153 2.16 7.76 -8.30
CA LEU A 153 2.79 6.82 -9.24
C LEU A 153 3.18 5.49 -8.57
N GLU A 154 2.86 5.32 -7.29
CA GLU A 154 3.15 4.11 -6.51
C GLU A 154 4.65 3.78 -6.42
N LEU A 155 5.50 4.81 -6.47
CA LEU A 155 6.95 4.67 -6.36
C LEU A 155 7.42 4.51 -4.92
N LEU A 156 6.74 5.16 -3.97
CA LEU A 156 6.98 4.98 -2.55
C LEU A 156 6.30 3.69 -2.09
N GLY A 157 7.09 2.64 -1.92
CA GLY A 157 6.63 1.31 -1.53
C GLY A 157 6.19 1.20 -0.08
#